data_d233f6d9ebc148824bad562eaf5b94e6
#
_entry.id   d233f6d9ebc148824bad562eaf5b94e6
#
_cell.length_a   1.000
_cell.length_b   1.000
_cell.length_c   1.000
_cell.angle_alpha   90.00
_cell.angle_beta   90.00
_cell.angle_gamma   90.00
#
_symmetry.space_group_name_H-M   'P 1'
#
loop_
_entity.id
_entity.type
_entity.pdbx_description
1 polymer ?
#
loop_
_entity_poly.entity_id
_entity_poly.type
_entity_poly.pdbx_seq_one_letter_code
_entity_poly.pdbx_strand_id
1 'polypeptide(L)'
;QFPSKEIAQGSYDYRTLGLGYANLGSLLMRKGIAYDSELGRAIAGALTAMLTGEAYKASAEMASIVGPFPKYSENKDNMLRVMGNHRKAAYDSGDYVGISHDLLPIDQNLCPDDLLKGAQDSWDGALELGEKYGFRNAQATVLAPTGTIGLLMDCDTTGVEPDFALMKFKKLAGGGYMKIANQSIGPALSALGYTNQQTEEIIQY
;
A
#
# COMPACT_ATOMS: atom_id res chain seq x y z
N GLN A 1 22.96 -13.30 -2.05
CA GLN A 1 23.19 -14.63 -2.65
C GLN A 1 21.87 -15.13 -3.23
N PHE A 2 21.89 -15.53 -4.52
CA PHE A 2 20.68 -15.97 -5.24
C PHE A 2 20.73 -17.48 -5.47
N PRO A 3 19.57 -18.16 -5.58
CA PRO A 3 19.54 -19.62 -5.72
C PRO A 3 20.01 -20.13 -7.08
N SER A 4 19.97 -19.33 -8.16
CA SER A 4 20.53 -19.66 -9.47
C SER A 4 21.13 -18.45 -10.17
N LYS A 5 21.87 -18.68 -11.26
CA LYS A 5 22.47 -17.62 -12.10
C LYS A 5 21.40 -16.83 -12.84
N GLU A 6 20.36 -17.48 -13.32
CA GLU A 6 19.24 -16.87 -14.04
C GLU A 6 18.48 -15.90 -13.13
N ILE A 7 18.23 -16.29 -11.87
CA ILE A 7 17.59 -15.42 -10.86
C ILE A 7 18.50 -14.24 -10.53
N ALA A 8 19.79 -14.47 -10.37
CA ALA A 8 20.77 -13.40 -10.12
C ALA A 8 20.79 -12.39 -11.29
N GLN A 9 20.81 -12.89 -12.53
CA GLN A 9 20.80 -12.06 -13.74
C GLN A 9 19.48 -11.27 -13.84
N GLY A 10 18.32 -11.91 -13.66
CA GLY A 10 17.02 -11.23 -13.69
C GLY A 10 16.91 -10.14 -12.60
N SER A 11 17.41 -10.42 -11.39
CA SER A 11 17.45 -9.42 -10.30
C SER A 11 18.36 -8.25 -10.64
N TYR A 12 19.46 -8.47 -11.32
CA TYR A 12 20.35 -7.40 -11.79
C TYR A 12 19.70 -6.59 -12.92
N ASP A 13 19.09 -7.27 -13.88
CA ASP A 13 18.51 -6.66 -15.08
C ASP A 13 17.32 -5.76 -14.76
N TYR A 14 16.48 -6.16 -13.79
CA TYR A 14 15.22 -5.47 -13.46
C TYR A 14 15.22 -4.74 -12.12
N ARG A 15 16.12 -5.08 -11.19
CA ARG A 15 16.28 -4.44 -9.87
C ARG A 15 14.96 -4.27 -9.12
N THR A 16 14.18 -5.34 -9.04
CA THR A 16 12.86 -5.33 -8.39
C THR A 16 12.97 -5.17 -6.88
N LEU A 17 12.08 -4.37 -6.32
CA LEU A 17 11.86 -4.16 -4.90
C LEU A 17 10.44 -4.57 -4.52
N GLY A 18 10.18 -4.68 -3.22
CA GLY A 18 8.88 -5.00 -2.67
C GLY A 18 8.60 -4.15 -1.43
N LEU A 19 8.37 -2.84 -1.60
CA LEU A 19 7.96 -1.95 -0.52
C LEU A 19 6.44 -2.05 -0.33
N GLY A 20 6.00 -2.15 0.91
CA GLY A 20 4.59 -2.26 1.26
C GLY A 20 4.30 -1.63 2.61
N TYR A 21 3.04 -1.63 3.00
CA TYR A 21 2.60 -1.18 4.32
C TYR A 21 1.61 -2.18 4.93
N ALA A 22 1.32 -2.01 6.21
CA ALA A 22 0.41 -2.85 6.95
C ALA A 22 -0.48 -2.02 7.86
N ASN A 23 -1.42 -2.69 8.53
CA ASN A 23 -2.27 -2.11 9.57
C ASN A 23 -3.36 -1.14 9.07
N LEU A 24 -3.74 -1.23 7.78
CA LEU A 24 -4.80 -0.40 7.21
C LEU A 24 -6.14 -0.64 7.92
N GLY A 25 -6.49 -1.91 8.18
CA GLY A 25 -7.73 -2.24 8.88
C GLY A 25 -7.82 -1.58 10.27
N SER A 26 -6.73 -1.60 11.03
CA SER A 26 -6.63 -0.90 12.32
C SER A 26 -6.79 0.62 12.18
N LEU A 27 -6.16 1.22 11.18
CA LEU A 27 -6.31 2.66 10.91
C LEU A 27 -7.77 3.03 10.70
N LEU A 28 -8.49 2.28 9.84
CA LEU A 28 -9.91 2.53 9.55
C LEU A 28 -10.77 2.31 10.79
N MET A 29 -10.53 1.24 11.56
CA MET A 29 -11.23 0.98 12.83
C MET A 29 -11.09 2.15 13.80
N ARG A 30 -9.86 2.63 14.04
CA ARG A 30 -9.57 3.76 14.94
C ARG A 30 -10.19 5.07 14.50
N LYS A 31 -10.49 5.20 13.22
CA LYS A 31 -11.19 6.35 12.64
C LYS A 31 -12.72 6.18 12.62
N GLY A 32 -13.25 5.05 13.08
CA GLY A 32 -14.68 4.72 12.99
C GLY A 32 -15.19 4.55 11.56
N ILE A 33 -14.31 4.17 10.63
CA ILE A 33 -14.62 3.98 9.20
C ILE A 33 -14.80 2.49 8.94
N ALA A 34 -15.94 2.11 8.37
CA ALA A 34 -16.18 0.73 7.96
C ALA A 34 -15.19 0.33 6.85
N TYR A 35 -14.58 -0.86 6.98
CA TYR A 35 -13.55 -1.33 6.05
C TYR A 35 -14.09 -1.44 4.60
N ASP A 36 -15.32 -1.91 4.43
CA ASP A 36 -15.99 -2.11 3.14
C ASP A 36 -16.73 -0.86 2.62
N SER A 37 -16.56 0.31 3.28
CA SER A 37 -17.15 1.57 2.84
C SER A 37 -16.41 2.17 1.64
N GLU A 38 -17.09 3.02 0.89
CA GLU A 38 -16.49 3.77 -0.21
C GLU A 38 -15.39 4.72 0.28
N LEU A 39 -15.58 5.36 1.44
CA LEU A 39 -14.54 6.16 2.09
C LEU A 39 -13.31 5.32 2.47
N GLY A 40 -13.52 4.12 3.00
CA GLY A 40 -12.44 3.18 3.31
C GLY A 40 -11.62 2.82 2.07
N ARG A 41 -12.30 2.54 0.95
CA ARG A 41 -11.64 2.28 -0.34
C ARG A 41 -10.89 3.49 -0.89
N ALA A 42 -11.46 4.70 -0.79
CA ALA A 42 -10.81 5.92 -1.24
C ALA A 42 -9.52 6.18 -0.45
N ILE A 43 -9.54 6.03 0.88
CA ILE A 43 -8.35 6.15 1.75
C ILE A 43 -7.31 5.09 1.40
N ALA A 44 -7.71 3.83 1.25
CA ALA A 44 -6.80 2.75 0.86
C ALA A 44 -6.13 3.01 -0.50
N GLY A 45 -6.92 3.48 -1.48
CA GLY A 45 -6.43 3.86 -2.80
C GLY A 45 -5.41 4.99 -2.73
N ALA A 46 -5.70 6.05 -1.97
CA ALA A 46 -4.82 7.20 -1.84
C ALA A 46 -3.49 6.84 -1.14
N LEU A 47 -3.54 6.10 -0.02
CA LEU A 47 -2.34 5.65 0.69
C LEU A 47 -1.45 4.75 -0.20
N THR A 48 -2.06 3.83 -0.95
CA THR A 48 -1.34 2.96 -1.88
C THR A 48 -0.75 3.75 -3.05
N ALA A 49 -1.49 4.74 -3.56
CA ALA A 49 -1.02 5.64 -4.62
C ALA A 49 0.19 6.48 -4.16
N MET A 50 0.13 7.04 -2.94
CA MET A 50 1.25 7.78 -2.34
C MET A 50 2.49 6.88 -2.17
N LEU A 51 2.33 5.71 -1.56
CA LEU A 51 3.45 4.76 -1.40
C LEU A 51 4.10 4.44 -2.73
N THR A 52 3.29 4.11 -3.75
CA THR A 52 3.80 3.65 -5.04
C THR A 52 4.38 4.82 -5.85
N GLY A 53 3.69 5.96 -5.85
CA GLY A 53 4.16 7.18 -6.52
C GLY A 53 5.50 7.66 -5.96
N GLU A 54 5.62 7.80 -4.63
CA GLU A 54 6.89 8.20 -4.00
C GLU A 54 8.01 7.16 -4.20
N ALA A 55 7.68 5.85 -4.18
CA ALA A 55 8.66 4.82 -4.47
C ALA A 55 9.23 4.91 -5.89
N TYR A 56 8.38 5.18 -6.89
CA TYR A 56 8.84 5.36 -8.27
C TYR A 56 9.49 6.72 -8.49
N LYS A 57 9.07 7.77 -7.82
CA LYS A 57 9.74 9.07 -7.82
C LYS A 57 11.18 8.93 -7.29
N ALA A 58 11.37 8.31 -6.13
CA ALA A 58 12.69 8.00 -5.58
C ALA A 58 13.51 7.09 -6.52
N SER A 59 12.87 6.12 -7.17
CA SER A 59 13.52 5.26 -8.18
C SER A 59 14.02 6.07 -9.38
N ALA A 60 13.28 7.09 -9.82
CA ALA A 60 13.70 7.98 -10.90
C ALA A 60 14.80 8.95 -10.45
N GLU A 61 14.75 9.46 -9.22
CA GLU A 61 15.84 10.23 -8.61
C GLU A 61 17.15 9.43 -8.56
N MET A 62 17.08 8.17 -8.12
CA MET A 62 18.25 7.27 -8.16
C MET A 62 18.72 7.05 -9.60
N ALA A 63 17.82 6.89 -10.56
CA ALA A 63 18.19 6.71 -11.96
C ALA A 63 18.91 7.94 -12.53
N SER A 64 18.60 9.15 -12.06
CA SER A 64 19.29 10.38 -12.48
C SER A 64 20.78 10.39 -12.12
N ILE A 65 21.18 9.60 -11.10
CA ILE A 65 22.57 9.55 -10.59
C ILE A 65 23.31 8.32 -11.11
N VAL A 66 22.67 7.13 -11.03
CA VAL A 66 23.33 5.85 -11.32
C VAL A 66 22.79 5.12 -12.55
N GLY A 67 21.91 5.78 -13.30
CA GLY A 67 21.23 5.23 -14.47
C GLY A 67 20.03 4.34 -14.12
N PRO A 68 19.13 4.12 -15.09
CA PRO A 68 17.96 3.25 -14.93
C PRO A 68 18.37 1.78 -14.78
N PHE A 69 17.40 0.89 -14.56
CA PHE A 69 17.66 -0.55 -14.54
C PHE A 69 18.14 -1.03 -15.93
N PRO A 70 19.03 -2.06 -16.03
CA PRO A 70 19.68 -2.43 -17.28
C PRO A 70 18.74 -2.70 -18.46
N LYS A 71 17.58 -3.30 -18.22
CA LYS A 71 16.56 -3.59 -19.24
C LYS A 71 15.54 -2.46 -19.45
N TYR A 72 15.79 -1.25 -18.95
CA TYR A 72 14.85 -0.14 -19.05
C TYR A 72 14.58 0.29 -20.50
N SER A 73 15.60 0.40 -21.35
CA SER A 73 15.45 0.85 -22.74
C SER A 73 14.48 -0.02 -23.54
N GLU A 74 14.48 -1.31 -23.29
CA GLU A 74 13.59 -2.28 -23.95
C GLU A 74 12.14 -2.19 -23.41
N ASN A 75 11.95 -1.61 -22.21
CA ASN A 75 10.67 -1.56 -21.50
C ASN A 75 10.13 -0.14 -21.30
N LYS A 76 10.84 0.89 -21.78
CA LYS A 76 10.55 2.31 -21.52
C LYS A 76 9.10 2.67 -21.79
N ASP A 77 8.61 2.38 -22.99
CA ASP A 77 7.25 2.79 -23.40
C ASP A 77 6.17 2.12 -22.57
N ASN A 78 6.36 0.81 -22.27
CA ASN A 78 5.44 0.09 -21.40
C ASN A 78 5.48 0.62 -19.96
N MET A 79 6.67 0.93 -19.46
CA MET A 79 6.85 1.47 -18.10
C MET A 79 6.16 2.83 -17.97
N LEU A 80 6.43 3.77 -18.89
CA LEU A 80 5.80 5.10 -18.88
C LEU A 80 4.28 5.03 -19.08
N ARG A 81 3.80 4.11 -19.92
CA ARG A 81 2.36 3.87 -20.08
C ARG A 81 1.71 3.43 -18.76
N VAL A 82 2.34 2.52 -18.01
CA VAL A 82 1.84 2.05 -16.71
C VAL A 82 1.84 3.19 -15.70
N MET A 83 2.94 3.95 -15.59
CA MET A 83 3.02 5.11 -14.70
C MET A 83 1.97 6.17 -15.03
N GLY A 84 1.77 6.44 -16.33
CA GLY A 84 0.72 7.36 -16.82
C GLY A 84 -0.69 6.90 -16.44
N ASN A 85 -0.97 5.59 -16.51
CA ASN A 85 -2.27 5.04 -16.07
C ASN A 85 -2.49 5.19 -14.57
N HIS A 86 -1.47 4.96 -13.74
CA HIS A 86 -1.57 5.20 -12.30
C HIS A 86 -1.83 6.66 -11.96
N ARG A 87 -1.13 7.59 -12.65
CA ARG A 87 -1.40 9.02 -12.53
C ARG A 87 -2.86 9.34 -12.87
N LYS A 88 -3.36 8.83 -14.00
CA LYS A 88 -4.76 9.02 -14.41
C LYS A 88 -5.75 8.50 -13.36
N ALA A 89 -5.47 7.37 -12.72
CA ALA A 89 -6.29 6.82 -11.66
C ALA A 89 -6.29 7.71 -10.40
N ALA A 90 -5.19 8.39 -10.08
CA ALA A 90 -5.13 9.34 -8.97
C ALA A 90 -5.94 10.61 -9.23
N TYR A 91 -6.17 10.96 -10.50
CA TYR A 91 -6.95 12.15 -10.95
C TYR A 91 -8.37 11.83 -11.41
N ASP A 92 -8.76 10.55 -11.43
CA ASP A 92 -10.04 10.11 -12.05
C ASP A 92 -10.22 10.65 -13.47
N SER A 93 -9.15 10.73 -14.24
CA SER A 93 -9.20 11.35 -15.58
C SER A 93 -9.61 10.39 -16.70
N GLY A 94 -9.79 9.10 -16.42
CA GLY A 94 -10.18 8.10 -17.42
C GLY A 94 -9.11 7.85 -18.50
N ASP A 95 -9.55 7.38 -19.67
CA ASP A 95 -8.70 7.15 -20.87
C ASP A 95 -7.45 6.30 -20.61
N TYR A 96 -7.61 5.20 -19.86
CA TYR A 96 -6.52 4.27 -19.57
C TYR A 96 -6.03 3.54 -20.84
N VAL A 97 -4.71 3.49 -21.03
CA VAL A 97 -4.11 2.93 -22.23
C VAL A 97 -3.70 1.46 -22.02
N GLY A 98 -4.21 0.59 -22.90
CA GLY A 98 -3.81 -0.84 -22.90
C GLY A 98 -4.33 -1.64 -21.71
N ILE A 99 -5.49 -1.29 -21.19
CA ILE A 99 -6.22 -2.00 -20.13
C ILE A 99 -7.51 -2.54 -20.70
N SER A 100 -7.80 -3.82 -20.43
CA SER A 100 -8.93 -4.54 -20.97
C SER A 100 -10.13 -4.65 -20.04
N HIS A 101 -10.07 -4.05 -18.85
CA HIS A 101 -11.12 -4.06 -17.84
C HIS A 101 -11.26 -2.69 -17.19
N ASP A 102 -12.41 -2.45 -16.57
CA ASP A 102 -12.67 -1.19 -15.88
C ASP A 102 -11.77 -1.06 -14.65
N LEU A 103 -11.16 0.10 -14.50
CA LEU A 103 -10.42 0.49 -13.31
C LEU A 103 -11.30 1.35 -12.42
N LEU A 104 -11.16 1.16 -11.11
CA LEU A 104 -11.75 2.05 -10.10
C LEU A 104 -10.67 3.07 -9.69
N PRO A 105 -10.83 4.35 -10.05
CA PRO A 105 -9.93 5.41 -9.63
C PRO A 105 -10.14 5.77 -8.16
N ILE A 106 -9.30 6.68 -7.63
CA ILE A 106 -9.53 7.29 -6.32
C ILE A 106 -10.77 8.19 -6.44
N ASP A 107 -11.77 7.96 -5.58
CA ASP A 107 -12.95 8.83 -5.53
C ASP A 107 -12.57 10.23 -5.05
N GLN A 108 -12.67 11.22 -5.96
CA GLN A 108 -12.26 12.59 -5.72
C GLN A 108 -13.13 13.33 -4.70
N ASN A 109 -14.37 12.86 -4.48
CA ASN A 109 -15.33 13.49 -3.58
C ASN A 109 -15.28 12.92 -2.16
N LEU A 110 -14.87 11.67 -2.02
CA LEU A 110 -14.83 10.96 -0.73
C LEU A 110 -13.44 10.95 -0.11
N CYS A 111 -12.38 10.99 -0.94
CA CYS A 111 -11.02 10.96 -0.43
C CYS A 111 -10.71 12.26 0.34
N PRO A 112 -10.14 12.19 1.55
CA PRO A 112 -9.64 13.38 2.24
C PRO A 112 -8.67 14.19 1.37
N ASP A 113 -8.83 15.51 1.34
CA ASP A 113 -8.11 16.44 0.44
C ASP A 113 -6.59 16.31 0.54
N ASP A 114 -6.07 16.13 1.76
CA ASP A 114 -4.64 15.98 2.01
C ASP A 114 -4.07 14.66 1.45
N LEU A 115 -4.83 13.57 1.58
CA LEU A 115 -4.45 12.27 1.00
C LEU A 115 -4.56 12.27 -0.52
N LEU A 116 -5.64 12.86 -1.04
CA LEU A 116 -5.84 12.98 -2.49
C LEU A 116 -4.73 13.78 -3.12
N LYS A 117 -4.43 14.96 -2.55
CA LYS A 117 -3.32 15.80 -3.02
C LYS A 117 -1.98 15.07 -2.94
N GLY A 118 -1.70 14.38 -1.84
CA GLY A 118 -0.47 13.58 -1.69
C GLY A 118 -0.34 12.50 -2.76
N ALA A 119 -1.44 11.80 -3.08
CA ALA A 119 -1.47 10.79 -4.14
C ALA A 119 -1.18 11.39 -5.52
N GLN A 120 -1.79 12.54 -5.84
CA GLN A 120 -1.60 13.24 -7.10
C GLN A 120 -0.17 13.77 -7.25
N ASP A 121 0.33 14.49 -6.25
CA ASP A 121 1.70 15.06 -6.23
C ASP A 121 2.77 13.95 -6.37
N SER A 122 2.56 12.80 -5.74
CA SER A 122 3.46 11.65 -5.82
C SER A 122 3.58 11.10 -7.24
N TRP A 123 2.45 10.94 -7.94
CA TRP A 123 2.44 10.45 -9.32
C TRP A 123 2.89 11.48 -10.34
N ASP A 124 2.62 12.76 -10.12
CA ASP A 124 3.15 13.85 -10.95
C ASP A 124 4.68 13.84 -10.91
N GLY A 125 5.27 13.80 -9.72
CA GLY A 125 6.71 13.73 -9.56
C GLY A 125 7.34 12.46 -10.11
N ALA A 126 6.68 11.30 -9.92
CA ALA A 126 7.16 10.03 -10.47
C ALA A 126 7.19 10.04 -12.01
N LEU A 127 6.14 10.57 -12.65
CA LEU A 127 6.05 10.60 -14.10
C LEU A 127 7.05 11.64 -14.69
N GLU A 128 7.10 12.85 -14.13
CA GLU A 128 8.03 13.90 -14.56
C GLU A 128 9.50 13.45 -14.54
N LEU A 129 9.94 12.90 -13.42
CA LEU A 129 11.31 12.41 -13.27
C LEU A 129 11.56 11.14 -14.08
N GLY A 130 10.55 10.25 -14.16
CA GLY A 130 10.64 9.02 -14.93
C GLY A 130 10.76 9.23 -16.43
N GLU A 131 10.06 10.22 -17.00
CA GLU A 131 10.20 10.61 -18.40
C GLU A 131 11.62 11.13 -18.71
N LYS A 132 12.19 11.87 -17.78
CA LYS A 132 13.50 12.51 -17.93
C LYS A 132 14.68 11.55 -17.72
N TYR A 133 14.61 10.69 -16.70
CA TYR A 133 15.75 9.89 -16.26
C TYR A 133 15.53 8.38 -16.34
N GLY A 134 14.30 7.92 -16.61
CA GLY A 134 13.91 6.54 -16.44
C GLY A 134 13.76 6.15 -14.96
N PHE A 135 13.66 4.85 -14.71
CA PHE A 135 13.51 4.31 -13.35
C PHE A 135 14.65 3.35 -13.00
N ARG A 136 15.13 3.41 -11.76
CA ARG A 136 16.14 2.48 -11.25
C ARG A 136 15.61 1.08 -11.02
N ASN A 137 14.30 0.93 -10.79
CA ASN A 137 13.63 -0.30 -10.42
C ASN A 137 12.47 -0.56 -11.39
N ALA A 138 12.40 -1.76 -11.97
CA ALA A 138 11.27 -2.15 -12.81
C ALA A 138 9.99 -2.38 -11.99
N GLN A 139 10.14 -2.78 -10.73
CA GLN A 139 9.06 -2.88 -9.75
C GLN A 139 9.56 -2.32 -8.42
N ALA A 140 8.74 -1.51 -7.74
CA ALA A 140 9.10 -0.88 -6.49
C ALA A 140 8.25 -1.36 -5.30
N THR A 141 6.97 -1.64 -5.49
CA THR A 141 6.04 -1.91 -4.39
C THR A 141 5.37 -3.28 -4.45
N VAL A 142 4.95 -3.78 -3.29
CA VAL A 142 4.12 -4.97 -3.12
C VAL A 142 3.22 -4.80 -1.89
N LEU A 143 1.94 -5.17 -2.01
CA LEU A 143 1.04 -5.27 -0.87
C LEU A 143 1.07 -6.69 -0.33
N ALA A 144 2.08 -6.97 0.51
CA ALA A 144 2.26 -8.30 1.09
C ALA A 144 1.31 -8.52 2.27
N PRO A 145 0.93 -9.78 2.60
CA PRO A 145 0.08 -10.10 3.75
C PRO A 145 0.66 -9.70 5.10
N THR A 146 1.99 -9.61 5.26
CA THR A 146 2.71 -9.20 6.50
C THR A 146 2.33 -9.99 7.77
N GLY A 147 2.07 -11.30 7.67
CA GLY A 147 1.61 -12.12 8.80
C GLY A 147 2.56 -12.07 10.01
N THR A 148 3.76 -12.62 9.89
CA THR A 148 4.74 -12.68 10.98
C THR A 148 5.36 -11.31 11.27
N ILE A 149 5.71 -10.55 10.23
CA ILE A 149 6.31 -9.21 10.41
C ILE A 149 5.29 -8.21 10.98
N GLY A 150 4.00 -8.36 10.69
CA GLY A 150 2.95 -7.57 11.30
C GLY A 150 2.90 -7.74 12.83
N LEU A 151 3.08 -8.97 13.31
CA LEU A 151 3.17 -9.24 14.75
C LEU A 151 4.43 -8.62 15.37
N LEU A 152 5.56 -8.61 14.66
CA LEU A 152 6.78 -7.95 15.13
C LEU A 152 6.60 -6.43 15.24
N MET A 153 5.84 -5.85 14.33
CA MET A 153 5.54 -4.42 14.30
C MET A 153 4.37 -4.00 15.21
N ASP A 154 3.83 -4.94 16.00
CA ASP A 154 2.65 -4.72 16.86
C ASP A 154 1.41 -4.23 16.09
N CYS A 155 1.21 -4.75 14.88
CA CYS A 155 0.04 -4.43 14.07
C CYS A 155 -1.17 -5.26 14.51
N ASP A 156 -2.30 -4.61 14.70
CA ASP A 156 -3.58 -5.30 14.97
C ASP A 156 -4.10 -6.03 13.73
N THR A 157 -3.91 -5.45 12.53
CA THR A 157 -4.31 -6.06 11.25
C THR A 157 -3.11 -6.26 10.34
N THR A 158 -3.17 -7.28 9.47
CA THR A 158 -2.07 -7.66 8.57
C THR A 158 -2.26 -7.04 7.19
N GLY A 159 -1.18 -6.61 6.56
CA GLY A 159 -1.21 -6.01 5.23
C GLY A 159 -2.26 -4.91 5.12
N VAL A 160 -3.01 -4.95 4.03
CA VAL A 160 -4.14 -4.05 3.77
C VAL A 160 -5.49 -4.72 4.06
N GLU A 161 -5.49 -5.82 4.79
CA GLU A 161 -6.66 -6.65 5.07
C GLU A 161 -7.46 -6.11 6.27
N PRO A 162 -8.77 -6.46 6.36
CA PRO A 162 -9.55 -6.22 7.57
C PRO A 162 -9.11 -7.19 8.67
N ASP A 163 -9.52 -6.94 9.92
CA ASP A 163 -9.35 -7.93 10.97
C ASP A 163 -10.33 -9.10 10.78
N PHE A 164 -9.81 -10.31 10.75
CA PHE A 164 -10.63 -11.52 10.63
C PHE A 164 -11.20 -12.00 11.99
N ALA A 165 -10.63 -11.55 13.10
CA ALA A 165 -11.09 -11.83 14.46
C ALA A 165 -10.53 -10.83 15.44
N LEU A 166 -11.35 -10.29 16.32
CA LEU A 166 -10.94 -9.35 17.38
C LEU A 166 -10.09 -10.03 18.45
N MET A 167 -10.20 -11.35 18.59
CA MET A 167 -9.38 -12.19 19.45
C MET A 167 -8.74 -13.30 18.63
N LYS A 168 -7.42 -13.35 18.60
CA LYS A 168 -6.63 -14.31 17.82
C LYS A 168 -5.81 -15.22 18.72
N PHE A 169 -5.56 -16.44 18.24
CA PHE A 169 -4.69 -17.40 18.92
C PHE A 169 -3.59 -17.83 17.96
N LYS A 170 -2.35 -17.54 18.29
CA LYS A 170 -1.19 -18.00 17.55
C LYS A 170 -0.55 -19.19 18.21
N LYS A 171 -0.44 -20.32 17.50
CA LYS A 171 0.33 -21.49 17.96
C LYS A 171 1.82 -21.16 17.89
N LEU A 172 2.52 -21.35 19.00
CA LEU A 172 3.96 -21.11 19.10
C LEU A 172 4.75 -22.33 18.63
N ALA A 173 5.93 -22.11 18.07
CA ALA A 173 6.83 -23.15 17.58
C ALA A 173 7.27 -24.13 18.69
N GLY A 174 7.41 -23.64 19.94
CA GLY A 174 7.73 -24.46 21.13
C GLY A 174 6.52 -25.12 21.80
N GLY A 175 5.34 -25.04 21.18
CA GLY A 175 4.06 -25.48 21.79
C GLY A 175 3.37 -24.36 22.56
N GLY A 176 2.06 -24.55 22.84
CA GLY A 176 1.23 -23.54 23.47
C GLY A 176 0.61 -22.54 22.47
N TYR A 177 -0.21 -21.65 22.99
CA TYR A 177 -0.91 -20.63 22.22
C TYR A 177 -0.70 -19.26 22.85
N MET A 178 -0.43 -18.25 22.03
CA MET A 178 -0.45 -16.85 22.43
C MET A 178 -1.80 -16.25 22.06
N LYS A 179 -2.49 -15.65 23.05
CA LYS A 179 -3.73 -14.91 22.88
C LYS A 179 -3.39 -13.47 22.49
N ILE A 180 -3.93 -12.99 21.37
CA ILE A 180 -3.71 -11.65 20.85
C ILE A 180 -5.07 -10.97 20.73
N ALA A 181 -5.31 -9.93 21.54
CA ALA A 181 -6.51 -9.09 21.44
C ALA A 181 -6.20 -7.89 20.53
N ASN A 182 -7.17 -7.50 19.69
CA ASN A 182 -7.05 -6.30 18.88
C ASN A 182 -7.12 -5.04 19.77
N GLN A 183 -6.03 -4.29 19.80
CA GLN A 183 -5.89 -3.08 20.63
C GLN A 183 -6.67 -1.86 20.07
N SER A 184 -7.17 -1.97 18.84
CA SER A 184 -7.93 -0.89 18.20
C SER A 184 -9.40 -0.86 18.62
N ILE A 185 -9.90 -1.86 19.37
CA ILE A 185 -11.32 -1.95 19.78
C ILE A 185 -11.73 -0.71 20.60
N GLY A 186 -11.00 -0.41 21.67
CA GLY A 186 -11.33 0.74 22.53
C GLY A 186 -11.33 2.08 21.76
N PRO A 187 -10.24 2.43 21.04
CA PRO A 187 -10.22 3.61 20.19
C PRO A 187 -11.32 3.65 19.12
N ALA A 188 -11.66 2.49 18.52
CA ALA A 188 -12.73 2.40 17.54
C ALA A 188 -14.10 2.71 18.12
N LEU A 189 -14.43 2.12 19.28
CA LEU A 189 -15.67 2.39 19.99
C LEU A 189 -15.78 3.85 20.40
N SER A 190 -14.69 4.44 20.88
CA SER A 190 -14.62 5.88 21.19
C SER A 190 -14.88 6.75 19.97
N ALA A 191 -14.28 6.43 18.81
CA ALA A 191 -14.51 7.14 17.55
C ALA A 191 -15.97 7.04 17.06
N LEU A 192 -16.65 5.94 17.40
CA LEU A 192 -18.07 5.72 17.11
C LEU A 192 -19.01 6.39 18.14
N GLY A 193 -18.47 7.06 19.18
CA GLY A 193 -19.25 7.80 20.16
C GLY A 193 -19.71 7.00 21.38
N TYR A 194 -19.19 5.79 21.60
CA TYR A 194 -19.45 5.03 22.82
C TYR A 194 -18.77 5.68 24.03
N THR A 195 -19.45 5.65 25.19
CA THR A 195 -18.87 6.10 26.46
C THR A 195 -17.81 5.12 26.97
N ASN A 196 -16.93 5.58 27.87
CA ASN A 196 -15.95 4.68 28.50
C ASN A 196 -16.60 3.47 29.17
N GLN A 197 -17.71 3.69 29.89
CA GLN A 197 -18.44 2.60 30.54
C GLN A 197 -18.94 1.56 29.52
N GLN A 198 -19.58 2.00 28.43
CA GLN A 198 -20.05 1.12 27.37
C GLN A 198 -18.88 0.36 26.70
N THR A 199 -17.76 1.06 26.48
CA THR A 199 -16.55 0.45 25.92
C THR A 199 -16.00 -0.65 26.82
N GLU A 200 -15.93 -0.42 28.13
CA GLU A 200 -15.48 -1.43 29.11
C GLU A 200 -16.42 -2.63 29.14
N GLU A 201 -17.72 -2.40 29.16
CA GLU A 201 -18.74 -3.47 29.12
C GLU A 201 -18.60 -4.35 27.85
N ILE A 202 -18.39 -3.72 26.68
CA ILE A 202 -18.20 -4.45 25.39
C ILE A 202 -16.90 -5.26 25.40
N ILE A 203 -15.80 -4.70 25.93
CA ILE A 203 -14.51 -5.39 25.96
C ILE A 203 -14.52 -6.57 26.95
N GLN A 204 -15.30 -6.51 28.01
CA GLN A 204 -15.42 -7.56 29.00
C GLN A 204 -16.29 -8.74 28.54
N TYR A 205 -17.24 -8.51 27.62
CA TYR A 205 -18.12 -9.53 27.04
C TYR A 205 -17.36 -10.43 26.09
#